data_776dace1567a2a1274a83ee26f7928be
#
_entry.id   776dace1567a2a1274a83ee26f7928be
#
_cell.length_a   1.000
_cell.length_b   1.000
_cell.length_c   1.000
_cell.angle_alpha   90.00
_cell.angle_beta   90.00
_cell.angle_gamma   90.00
#
_symmetry.space_group_name_H-M   'P 1'
#
loop_
_entity.id
_entity.type
_entity.pdbx_description
1 polymer ?
#
loop_
_entity_poly.entity_id
_entity_poly.type
_entity_poly.pdbx_seq_one_letter_code
_entity_poly.pdbx_strand_id
1 'polypeptide(L)'
;SILIKTNKSKEAIKFLKYNMRSQMFAKSLQMQLVVGAIKRLEILRNEPVHKQKLWDNVKMLQTGLKERGFDIGKTQSCVTPVFLKGDVPEAMVLVKDLREKYNIFCSLVVYPVIPKGLILLRLIPTATHTVEDIDETLNSFSEIREKLTGGYYRKISEKYKAD
;
A
#
# COMPACT_ATOMS: atom_id res chain seq x y z
N SER A 1 -3.62 -0.79 -18.64
CA SER A 1 -2.54 -0.84 -19.65
C SER A 1 -1.25 -1.25 -18.97
N ILE A 2 -0.62 -2.31 -19.49
CA ILE A 2 0.67 -2.81 -19.00
C ILE A 2 1.74 -1.93 -19.64
N LEU A 3 2.50 -1.21 -18.84
CA LEU A 3 3.65 -0.45 -19.29
C LEU A 3 4.84 -1.41 -19.35
N ILE A 4 5.11 -1.94 -20.55
CA ILE A 4 6.28 -2.80 -20.77
C ILE A 4 7.47 -1.89 -21.11
N LYS A 5 8.39 -1.76 -20.14
CA LYS A 5 9.66 -1.11 -20.37
C LYS A 5 10.68 -2.17 -20.78
N THR A 6 10.94 -2.31 -22.08
CA THR A 6 12.05 -3.11 -22.57
C THR A 6 13.15 -2.17 -23.08
N ASN A 7 14.35 -2.30 -22.52
CA ASN A 7 15.48 -1.43 -22.88
C ASN A 7 16.25 -1.92 -24.12
N LYS A 8 15.89 -3.04 -24.75
CA LYS A 8 16.85 -3.72 -25.63
C LYS A 8 16.37 -4.18 -27.01
N SER A 9 15.06 -4.17 -27.33
CA SER A 9 14.65 -4.61 -28.66
C SER A 9 13.39 -3.93 -29.15
N LYS A 10 13.51 -3.13 -30.19
CA LYS A 10 12.37 -2.55 -30.92
C LYS A 10 11.51 -3.64 -31.56
N GLU A 11 12.13 -4.76 -31.97
CA GLU A 11 11.49 -5.93 -32.55
C GLU A 11 10.57 -6.62 -31.53
N ALA A 12 11.03 -6.80 -30.29
CA ALA A 12 10.21 -7.37 -29.22
C ALA A 12 8.97 -6.50 -28.93
N ILE A 13 9.13 -5.18 -28.89
CA ILE A 13 8.00 -4.25 -28.70
C ILE A 13 7.03 -4.36 -29.88
N LYS A 14 7.54 -4.41 -31.11
CA LYS A 14 6.73 -4.57 -32.32
C LYS A 14 5.99 -5.90 -32.30
N PHE A 15 6.68 -7.00 -31.95
CA PHE A 15 6.07 -8.32 -31.83
C PHE A 15 4.93 -8.32 -30.79
N LEU A 16 5.16 -7.80 -29.59
CA LEU A 16 4.15 -7.71 -28.54
C LEU A 16 2.94 -6.86 -28.98
N LYS A 17 3.17 -5.74 -29.67
CA LYS A 17 2.09 -4.89 -30.18
C LYS A 17 1.11 -5.63 -31.09
N TYR A 18 1.60 -6.55 -31.91
CA TYR A 18 0.78 -7.29 -32.89
C TYR A 18 0.34 -8.68 -32.42
N ASN A 19 0.91 -9.20 -31.33
CA ASN A 19 0.63 -10.56 -30.85
C ASN A 19 -0.02 -10.63 -29.46
N MET A 20 0.01 -9.54 -28.68
CA MET A 20 -0.69 -9.51 -27.39
C MET A 20 -2.19 -9.27 -27.61
N ARG A 21 -3.00 -10.28 -27.26
CA ARG A 21 -4.47 -10.19 -27.34
C ARG A 21 -5.04 -8.99 -26.58
N SER A 22 -4.52 -8.74 -25.39
CA SER A 22 -4.90 -7.58 -24.55
C SER A 22 -4.57 -6.23 -25.20
N GLN A 23 -3.64 -6.19 -26.14
CA GLN A 23 -3.30 -4.98 -26.90
C GLN A 23 -4.10 -4.90 -28.20
N MET A 24 -4.22 -6.00 -28.93
CA MET A 24 -4.93 -6.04 -30.22
C MET A 24 -6.43 -5.75 -30.10
N PHE A 25 -7.05 -6.29 -29.05
CA PHE A 25 -8.50 -6.16 -28.83
C PHE A 25 -8.86 -5.05 -27.82
N ALA A 26 -7.86 -4.29 -27.34
CA ALA A 26 -8.11 -3.10 -26.56
C ALA A 26 -8.56 -1.94 -27.46
N LYS A 27 -9.60 -1.25 -27.05
CA LYS A 27 -9.99 0.03 -27.67
C LYS A 27 -8.96 1.11 -27.29
N SER A 28 -8.89 2.18 -28.08
CA SER A 28 -8.08 3.34 -27.75
C SER A 28 -8.51 3.98 -26.42
N LEU A 29 -7.58 4.61 -25.73
CA LEU A 29 -7.89 5.37 -24.52
C LEU A 29 -8.85 6.52 -24.85
N GLN A 30 -9.79 6.78 -23.97
CA GLN A 30 -10.64 7.96 -24.07
C GLN A 30 -9.79 9.24 -24.01
N MET A 31 -10.08 10.22 -24.87
CA MET A 31 -9.29 11.43 -24.99
C MET A 31 -9.17 12.20 -23.66
N GLN A 32 -10.23 12.24 -22.87
CA GLN A 32 -10.23 12.88 -21.55
C GLN A 32 -9.17 12.27 -20.62
N LEU A 33 -9.00 10.93 -20.64
CA LEU A 33 -7.98 10.26 -19.85
C LEU A 33 -6.58 10.59 -20.35
N VAL A 34 -6.39 10.71 -21.66
CA VAL A 34 -5.10 11.08 -22.27
C VAL A 34 -4.71 12.50 -21.88
N VAL A 35 -5.62 13.45 -22.04
CA VAL A 35 -5.38 14.87 -21.67
C VAL A 35 -5.08 15.00 -20.18
N GLY A 36 -5.86 14.32 -19.32
CA GLY A 36 -5.63 14.29 -17.89
C GLY A 36 -4.27 13.64 -17.51
N ALA A 37 -3.83 12.61 -18.23
CA ALA A 37 -2.54 11.98 -18.00
C ALA A 37 -1.37 12.90 -18.39
N ILE A 38 -1.49 13.61 -19.51
CA ILE A 38 -0.49 14.61 -19.95
C ILE A 38 -0.37 15.72 -18.91
N LYS A 39 -1.50 16.26 -18.44
CA LYS A 39 -1.50 17.33 -17.45
C LYS A 39 -0.86 16.91 -16.13
N ARG A 40 -1.18 15.69 -15.63
CA ARG A 40 -0.52 15.15 -14.44
C ARG A 40 0.99 14.98 -14.62
N LEU A 41 1.41 14.56 -15.82
CA LEU A 41 2.84 14.44 -16.12
C LEU A 41 3.55 15.79 -16.13
N GLU A 42 2.92 16.84 -16.65
CA GLU A 42 3.42 18.22 -16.61
C GLU A 42 3.61 18.70 -15.16
N ILE A 43 2.57 18.51 -14.32
CA ILE A 43 2.62 18.86 -12.89
C ILE A 43 3.78 18.12 -12.21
N LEU A 44 3.89 16.80 -12.39
CA LEU A 44 4.95 16.00 -11.78
C LEU A 44 6.36 16.40 -12.21
N ARG A 45 6.51 16.96 -13.43
CA ARG A 45 7.80 17.45 -13.94
C ARG A 45 8.15 18.84 -13.44
N ASN A 46 7.16 19.73 -13.41
CA ASN A 46 7.35 21.14 -13.14
C ASN A 46 7.21 21.50 -11.66
N GLU A 47 6.54 20.67 -10.88
CA GLU A 47 6.24 20.89 -9.45
C GLU A 47 6.82 19.77 -8.59
N PRO A 48 8.15 19.74 -8.37
CA PRO A 48 8.81 18.68 -7.60
C PRO A 48 8.39 18.64 -6.12
N VAL A 49 7.77 19.71 -5.63
CA VAL A 49 7.30 19.84 -4.24
C VAL A 49 6.34 18.69 -3.85
N HIS A 50 5.44 18.28 -4.74
CA HIS A 50 4.51 17.18 -4.46
C HIS A 50 5.23 15.84 -4.25
N LYS A 51 6.23 15.58 -5.08
CA LYS A 51 7.05 14.38 -4.94
C LYS A 51 7.91 14.43 -3.67
N GLN A 52 8.49 15.58 -3.37
CA GLN A 52 9.29 15.76 -2.17
C GLN A 52 8.44 15.51 -0.93
N LYS A 53 7.28 16.17 -0.81
CA LYS A 53 6.37 16.02 0.32
C LYS A 53 5.91 14.56 0.50
N LEU A 54 5.63 13.85 -0.59
CA LEU A 54 5.32 12.43 -0.52
C LEU A 54 6.46 11.63 0.14
N TRP A 55 7.70 11.84 -0.30
CA TRP A 55 8.84 11.09 0.21
C TRP A 55 9.21 11.47 1.65
N ASP A 56 8.98 12.72 2.06
CA ASP A 56 9.15 13.15 3.45
C ASP A 56 8.14 12.42 4.35
N ASN A 57 6.87 12.37 3.98
CA ASN A 57 5.84 11.61 4.68
C ASN A 57 6.15 10.11 4.73
N VAL A 58 6.60 9.54 3.61
CA VAL A 58 7.01 8.11 3.53
C VAL A 58 8.16 7.82 4.50
N LYS A 59 9.19 8.66 4.48
CA LYS A 59 10.36 8.51 5.34
C LYS A 59 9.98 8.59 6.81
N MET A 60 9.17 9.58 7.18
CA MET A 60 8.69 9.74 8.54
C MET A 60 7.89 8.51 9.02
N LEU A 61 6.92 8.05 8.21
CA LEU A 61 6.12 6.87 8.53
C LEU A 61 6.98 5.61 8.65
N GLN A 62 7.86 5.35 7.69
CA GLN A 62 8.70 4.15 7.67
C GLN A 62 9.70 4.14 8.86
N THR A 63 10.31 5.27 9.17
CA THR A 63 11.21 5.40 10.32
C THR A 63 10.46 5.18 11.63
N GLY A 64 9.32 5.88 11.81
CA GLY A 64 8.52 5.76 13.02
C GLY A 64 7.93 4.38 13.26
N LEU A 65 7.58 3.62 12.19
CA LEU A 65 7.13 2.23 12.32
C LEU A 65 8.29 1.30 12.75
N LYS A 66 9.48 1.48 12.19
CA LYS A 66 10.67 0.70 12.59
C LYS A 66 11.04 0.94 14.06
N GLU A 67 11.05 2.19 14.50
CA GLU A 67 11.33 2.58 15.90
C GLU A 67 10.34 1.93 16.86
N ARG A 68 9.08 1.75 16.44
CA ARG A 68 8.04 1.04 17.19
C ARG A 68 8.13 -0.48 17.05
N GLY A 69 9.18 -1.00 16.39
CA GLY A 69 9.46 -2.43 16.25
C GLY A 69 8.57 -3.16 15.25
N PHE A 70 7.96 -2.46 14.29
CA PHE A 70 7.26 -3.11 13.20
C PHE A 70 8.25 -3.53 12.09
N ASP A 71 8.03 -4.73 11.55
CA ASP A 71 8.75 -5.19 10.37
C ASP A 71 8.10 -4.60 9.12
N ILE A 72 8.83 -3.78 8.41
CA ILE A 72 8.40 -3.21 7.11
C ILE A 72 9.21 -3.77 5.94
N GLY A 73 10.02 -4.80 6.17
CA GLY A 73 10.88 -5.40 5.15
C GLY A 73 11.92 -4.42 4.58
N LYS A 74 12.33 -4.70 3.35
CA LYS A 74 13.31 -3.89 2.60
C LYS A 74 12.62 -3.03 1.54
N THR A 75 11.56 -2.32 1.90
CA THR A 75 10.83 -1.50 0.93
C THR A 75 11.64 -0.28 0.50
N GLN A 76 11.59 0.03 -0.80
CA GLN A 76 12.09 1.25 -1.43
C GLN A 76 10.98 2.00 -2.17
N SER A 77 9.74 1.72 -1.79
CA SER A 77 8.53 2.26 -2.40
C SER A 77 7.81 3.21 -1.44
N CYS A 78 6.94 4.05 -1.99
CA CYS A 78 6.01 4.84 -1.20
C CYS A 78 4.93 3.96 -0.53
N VAL A 79 4.71 2.74 -1.00
CA VAL A 79 3.86 1.77 -0.32
C VAL A 79 4.66 1.13 0.82
N THR A 80 4.20 1.33 2.04
CA THR A 80 4.86 0.81 3.24
C THR A 80 4.14 -0.46 3.69
N PRO A 81 4.78 -1.64 3.53
CA PRO A 81 4.25 -2.89 4.04
C PRO A 81 4.52 -2.99 5.55
N VAL A 82 3.57 -3.51 6.32
CA VAL A 82 3.76 -3.89 7.72
C VAL A 82 3.48 -5.37 7.82
N PHE A 83 4.53 -6.15 8.12
CA PHE A 83 4.44 -7.60 8.25
C PHE A 83 4.09 -7.99 9.69
N LEU A 84 3.05 -8.79 9.84
CA LEU A 84 2.59 -9.31 11.11
C LEU A 84 2.43 -10.84 11.02
N LYS A 85 2.46 -11.51 12.16
CA LYS A 85 2.11 -12.93 12.28
C LYS A 85 0.67 -13.04 12.76
N GLY A 86 -0.10 -13.94 12.17
CA GLY A 86 -1.49 -14.18 12.54
C GLY A 86 -2.28 -14.89 11.45
N ASP A 87 -3.56 -15.09 11.70
CA ASP A 87 -4.50 -15.69 10.75
C ASP A 87 -5.44 -14.64 10.15
N VAL A 88 -6.25 -15.07 9.18
CA VAL A 88 -7.19 -14.17 8.47
C VAL A 88 -8.23 -13.57 9.41
N PRO A 89 -8.90 -14.32 10.31
CA PRO A 89 -9.85 -13.73 11.26
C PRO A 89 -9.23 -12.68 12.18
N GLU A 90 -8.01 -12.92 12.68
CA GLU A 90 -7.28 -11.95 13.48
C GLU A 90 -6.98 -10.67 12.69
N ALA A 91 -6.54 -10.82 11.42
CA ALA A 91 -6.30 -9.71 10.52
C ALA A 91 -7.56 -8.88 10.25
N MET A 92 -8.71 -9.51 10.12
CA MET A 92 -10.00 -8.84 9.91
C MET A 92 -10.39 -7.97 11.12
N VAL A 93 -10.20 -8.49 12.34
CA VAL A 93 -10.47 -7.74 13.58
C VAL A 93 -9.52 -6.54 13.69
N LEU A 94 -8.23 -6.74 13.38
CA LEU A 94 -7.24 -5.67 13.38
C LEU A 94 -7.58 -4.55 12.40
N VAL A 95 -7.93 -4.89 11.16
CA VAL A 95 -8.27 -3.87 10.14
C VAL A 95 -9.57 -3.16 10.48
N LYS A 96 -10.53 -3.85 11.09
CA LYS A 96 -11.75 -3.23 11.62
C LYS A 96 -11.42 -2.20 12.71
N ASP A 97 -10.58 -2.58 13.68
CA ASP A 97 -10.14 -1.69 14.78
C ASP A 97 -9.39 -0.47 14.23
N LEU A 98 -8.47 -0.66 13.27
CA LEU A 98 -7.77 0.43 12.57
C LEU A 98 -8.76 1.42 11.94
N ARG A 99 -9.77 0.91 11.26
CA ARG A 99 -10.74 1.73 10.54
C ARG A 99 -11.73 2.44 11.47
N GLU A 100 -12.31 1.71 12.45
CA GLU A 100 -13.41 2.23 13.26
C GLU A 100 -12.93 3.05 14.46
N LYS A 101 -11.81 2.67 15.06
CA LYS A 101 -11.27 3.36 16.24
C LYS A 101 -10.25 4.43 15.89
N TYR A 102 -9.39 4.15 14.91
CA TYR A 102 -8.26 5.02 14.61
C TYR A 102 -8.42 5.80 13.29
N ASN A 103 -9.54 5.62 12.57
CA ASN A 103 -9.78 6.23 11.25
C ASN A 103 -8.68 5.97 10.21
N ILE A 104 -7.94 4.86 10.37
CA ILE A 104 -6.86 4.48 9.46
C ILE A 104 -7.39 3.46 8.47
N PHE A 105 -7.39 3.85 7.19
CA PHE A 105 -7.67 2.93 6.10
C PHE A 105 -6.39 2.34 5.53
N CYS A 106 -6.24 1.02 5.61
CA CYS A 106 -5.14 0.29 5.00
C CYS A 106 -5.63 -0.93 4.22
N SER A 107 -4.84 -1.36 3.24
CA SER A 107 -5.13 -2.59 2.49
C SER A 107 -4.58 -3.80 3.25
N LEU A 108 -5.42 -4.81 3.41
CA LEU A 108 -5.04 -6.11 3.97
C LEU A 108 -4.64 -7.07 2.86
N VAL A 109 -3.52 -7.75 3.04
CA VAL A 109 -3.07 -8.85 2.17
C VAL A 109 -2.82 -10.09 3.03
N VAL A 110 -3.40 -11.21 2.62
CA VAL A 110 -3.33 -12.49 3.31
C VAL A 110 -3.15 -13.62 2.29
N TYR A 111 -3.06 -14.87 2.76
CA TYR A 111 -3.10 -16.03 1.87
C TYR A 111 -4.31 -15.97 0.91
N PRO A 112 -4.16 -16.34 -0.37
CA PRO A 112 -3.02 -17.02 -1.02
C PRO A 112 -1.95 -16.07 -1.60
N VAL A 113 -2.06 -14.76 -1.44
CA VAL A 113 -1.11 -13.77 -2.01
C VAL A 113 0.23 -13.81 -1.28
N ILE A 114 0.18 -14.07 0.04
CA ILE A 114 1.35 -14.28 0.88
C ILE A 114 1.22 -15.61 1.64
N PRO A 115 2.31 -16.18 2.19
CA PRO A 115 2.26 -17.45 2.92
C PRO A 115 1.25 -17.45 4.08
N LYS A 116 0.67 -18.62 4.39
CA LYS A 116 -0.19 -18.82 5.56
C LYS A 116 0.55 -18.43 6.85
N GLY A 117 -0.18 -17.82 7.78
CA GLY A 117 0.37 -17.38 9.07
C GLY A 117 1.02 -16.01 9.02
N LEU A 118 1.04 -15.36 7.85
CA LEU A 118 1.45 -13.98 7.69
C LEU A 118 0.27 -13.08 7.35
N ILE A 119 0.32 -11.87 7.85
CA ILE A 119 -0.57 -10.75 7.56
C ILE A 119 0.30 -9.62 7.02
N LEU A 120 -0.14 -8.97 5.96
CA LEU A 120 0.52 -7.80 5.43
C LEU A 120 -0.47 -6.64 5.35
N LEU A 121 -0.22 -5.59 6.12
CA LEU A 121 -0.90 -4.31 5.96
C LEU A 121 -0.12 -3.45 4.98
N ARG A 122 -0.80 -2.82 4.03
CA ARG A 122 -0.18 -1.83 3.13
C ARG A 122 -0.66 -0.44 3.50
N LEU A 123 0.25 0.37 4.01
CA LEU A 123 0.04 1.78 4.27
C LEU A 123 0.53 2.58 3.07
N ILE A 124 -0.29 3.52 2.60
CA ILE A 124 -0.02 4.30 1.39
C ILE A 124 -0.17 5.78 1.73
N PRO A 125 0.88 6.40 2.30
CA PRO A 125 0.86 7.84 2.50
C PRO A 125 0.82 8.57 1.17
N THR A 126 0.27 9.76 1.18
CA THR A 126 0.17 10.64 0.01
C THR A 126 0.83 11.99 0.30
N ALA A 127 1.03 12.79 -0.72
CA ALA A 127 1.56 14.15 -0.57
C ALA A 127 0.56 15.11 0.10
N THR A 128 -0.70 14.71 0.24
CA THR A 128 -1.75 15.52 0.89
C THR A 128 -1.86 15.28 2.39
N HIS A 129 -1.30 14.17 2.89
CA HIS A 129 -1.23 13.96 4.34
C HIS A 129 -0.32 15.01 4.97
N THR A 130 -0.71 15.43 6.17
CA THR A 130 0.06 16.35 6.99
C THR A 130 1.05 15.58 7.88
N VAL A 131 1.92 16.29 8.57
CA VAL A 131 2.83 15.69 9.58
C VAL A 131 2.00 15.12 10.72
N GLU A 132 0.95 15.83 11.11
CA GLU A 132 0.03 15.43 12.17
C GLU A 132 -0.68 14.12 11.85
N ASP A 133 -1.14 13.92 10.60
CA ASP A 133 -1.75 12.66 10.15
C ASP A 133 -0.77 11.47 10.30
N ILE A 134 0.50 11.70 9.99
CA ILE A 134 1.53 10.67 10.14
C ILE A 134 1.81 10.37 11.61
N ASP A 135 1.90 11.41 12.45
CA ASP A 135 2.12 11.26 13.89
C ASP A 135 0.94 10.54 14.57
N GLU A 136 -0.30 10.91 14.25
CA GLU A 136 -1.49 10.21 14.74
C GLU A 136 -1.49 8.73 14.31
N THR A 137 -1.11 8.46 13.06
CA THR A 137 -0.96 7.07 12.57
C THR A 137 0.08 6.33 13.39
N LEU A 138 1.24 6.91 13.63
CA LEU A 138 2.32 6.30 14.41
C LEU A 138 1.93 6.05 15.87
N ASN A 139 1.19 6.97 16.50
CA ASN A 139 0.68 6.80 17.85
C ASN A 139 -0.34 5.67 17.93
N SER A 140 -1.25 5.60 16.96
CA SER A 140 -2.21 4.50 16.83
C SER A 140 -1.51 3.15 16.67
N PHE A 141 -0.43 3.09 15.90
CA PHE A 141 0.37 1.87 15.74
C PHE A 141 1.11 1.49 17.04
N SER A 142 1.44 2.43 17.91
CA SER A 142 1.98 2.10 19.25
C SER A 142 0.95 1.35 20.10
N GLU A 143 -0.29 1.84 20.18
CA GLU A 143 -1.39 1.13 20.86
C GLU A 143 -1.70 -0.25 20.24
N ILE A 144 -1.68 -0.31 18.91
CA ILE A 144 -1.88 -1.57 18.19
C ILE A 144 -0.78 -2.57 18.52
N ARG A 145 0.47 -2.12 18.68
CA ARG A 145 1.58 -2.97 19.09
C ARG A 145 1.32 -3.62 20.44
N GLU A 146 0.84 -2.86 21.42
CA GLU A 146 0.48 -3.37 22.74
C GLU A 146 -0.65 -4.40 22.64
N LYS A 147 -1.70 -4.12 21.88
CA LYS A 147 -2.81 -5.04 21.63
C LYS A 147 -2.37 -6.34 20.95
N LEU A 148 -1.47 -6.25 19.97
CA LEU A 148 -0.90 -7.41 19.29
C LEU A 148 -0.09 -8.28 20.28
N THR A 149 0.77 -7.66 21.06
CA THR A 149 1.60 -8.34 22.07
C THR A 149 0.73 -9.00 23.16
N GLY A 150 -0.35 -8.35 23.58
CA GLY A 150 -1.32 -8.87 24.54
C GLY A 150 -2.28 -9.93 23.97
N GLY A 151 -2.20 -10.26 22.67
CA GLY A 151 -3.07 -11.22 22.01
C GLY A 151 -4.53 -10.80 21.91
N TYR A 152 -4.81 -9.50 21.96
CA TYR A 152 -6.17 -8.94 21.94
C TYR A 152 -6.95 -9.36 20.71
N TYR A 153 -6.39 -9.20 19.53
CA TYR A 153 -7.05 -9.52 18.26
C TYR A 153 -7.33 -11.00 18.11
N ARG A 154 -6.42 -11.85 18.58
CA ARG A 154 -6.59 -13.30 18.60
C ARG A 154 -7.76 -13.70 19.48
N LYS A 155 -7.83 -13.20 20.72
CA LYS A 155 -8.93 -13.48 21.66
C LYS A 155 -10.31 -13.11 21.10
N ILE A 156 -10.38 -11.97 20.40
CA ILE A 156 -11.63 -11.52 19.76
C ILE A 156 -11.97 -12.42 18.57
N SER A 157 -11.00 -12.75 17.72
CA SER A 157 -11.23 -13.59 16.55
C SER A 157 -11.70 -15.01 16.92
N GLU A 158 -11.24 -15.54 18.05
CA GLU A 158 -11.67 -16.84 18.57
C GLU A 158 -13.16 -16.83 19.01
N LYS A 159 -13.66 -15.72 19.54
CA LYS A 159 -15.10 -15.56 19.87
C LYS A 159 -15.98 -15.61 18.61
N TYR A 160 -15.56 -14.96 17.53
CA TYR A 160 -16.30 -14.99 16.25
C TYR A 160 -16.27 -16.34 15.52
N LYS A 161 -15.40 -17.26 15.91
CA LYS A 161 -15.38 -18.63 15.37
C LYS A 161 -16.30 -19.58 16.13
N ALA A 162 -16.72 -19.20 17.34
CA ALA A 162 -17.55 -20.02 18.23
C ALA A 162 -19.06 -19.76 18.05
N ASP A 163 -19.43 -18.66 17.41
CA ASP A 163 -20.79 -18.30 16.99
C ASP A 163 -21.01 -18.71 15.52
#